data_42a21148c1767f09e0865f711e8b196b
#
_entry.id   42a21148c1767f09e0865f711e8b196b
#
_cell.length_a   1.000
_cell.length_b   1.000
_cell.length_c   1.000
_cell.angle_alpha   90.00
_cell.angle_beta   90.00
_cell.angle_gamma   90.00
#
_symmetry.space_group_name_H-M   'P 1'
#
loop_
_entity.id
_entity.type
_entity.pdbx_description
1 polymer ?
#
loop_
_entity_poly.entity_id
_entity_poly.type
_entity_poly.pdbx_seq_one_letter_code
_entity_poly.pdbx_strand_id
1 'polypeptide(L)'
;MKMNKNHKTVLVILNIIVSFLISSCSSPKEQVRIGNDTFTIEGKDIQLICGEMHYPRIPHEYWRDRLKRARAMGLNTVSAYVFWNFHERQPGEFDFSGQADIAEFIRTAQEEGLYVILRPGPYVCAEWDFGGYPSWLLKEKDMTYRSKDPRFLSYCERYIKELGKQLSPLTINNGGNIIMVQVENEYGSYAADKEYLAAIRDMIKEAGFNVPLFTCDGGGQ
;
A
#
# COMPACT_ATOMS: atom_id res chain seq x y z
N MET A 1 -13.10 23.76 -56.84
CA MET A 1 -11.76 23.19 -56.64
C MET A 1 -11.90 21.80 -56.04
N LYS A 2 -11.72 20.71 -56.84
CA LYS A 2 -11.89 19.35 -56.37
C LYS A 2 -10.66 18.90 -55.56
N MET A 3 -10.84 18.62 -54.30
CA MET A 3 -9.78 18.08 -53.42
C MET A 3 -9.22 16.75 -53.95
N ASN A 4 -7.90 16.66 -54.04
CA ASN A 4 -7.18 15.49 -54.54
C ASN A 4 -7.43 14.27 -53.62
N LYS A 5 -7.57 13.07 -54.21
CA LYS A 5 -7.89 11.81 -53.52
C LYS A 5 -6.91 11.53 -52.37
N ASN A 6 -5.64 11.88 -52.53
CA ASN A 6 -4.61 11.72 -51.52
C ASN A 6 -4.80 12.62 -50.26
N HIS A 7 -5.36 13.86 -50.45
CA HIS A 7 -5.66 14.74 -49.33
C HIS A 7 -6.84 14.24 -48.49
N LYS A 8 -7.82 13.57 -49.09
CA LYS A 8 -8.95 12.95 -48.38
C LYS A 8 -8.46 11.78 -47.51
N THR A 9 -7.55 10.96 -48.06
CA THR A 9 -6.97 9.82 -47.32
C THR A 9 -6.12 10.27 -46.12
N VAL A 10 -5.29 11.29 -46.30
CA VAL A 10 -4.47 11.85 -45.19
C VAL A 10 -5.35 12.46 -44.10
N LEU A 11 -6.45 13.15 -44.46
CA LEU A 11 -7.39 13.76 -43.51
C LEU A 11 -8.14 12.67 -42.69
N VAL A 12 -8.53 11.56 -43.31
CA VAL A 12 -9.19 10.45 -42.63
C VAL A 12 -8.22 9.74 -41.67
N ILE A 13 -6.97 9.52 -42.05
CA ILE A 13 -5.95 8.92 -41.19
C ILE A 13 -5.63 9.83 -40.00
N LEU A 14 -5.53 11.15 -40.24
CA LEU A 14 -5.29 12.11 -39.17
C LEU A 14 -6.44 12.17 -38.16
N ASN A 15 -7.70 12.09 -38.60
CA ASN A 15 -8.87 12.04 -37.73
C ASN A 15 -8.95 10.74 -36.93
N ILE A 16 -8.54 9.59 -37.50
CA ILE A 16 -8.48 8.30 -36.78
C ILE A 16 -7.39 8.36 -35.69
N ILE A 17 -6.21 8.90 -35.98
CA ILE A 17 -5.13 9.05 -35.00
C ILE A 17 -5.53 10.01 -33.86
N VAL A 18 -6.18 11.14 -34.18
CA VAL A 18 -6.66 12.10 -33.17
C VAL A 18 -7.77 11.45 -32.31
N SER A 19 -8.67 10.67 -32.90
CA SER A 19 -9.71 9.94 -32.13
C SER A 19 -9.11 8.88 -31.19
N PHE A 20 -8.01 8.21 -31.56
CA PHE A 20 -7.29 7.30 -30.68
C PHE A 20 -6.56 8.00 -29.54
N LEU A 21 -6.06 9.24 -29.75
CA LEU A 21 -5.37 10.01 -28.73
C LEU A 21 -6.32 10.63 -27.68
N ILE A 22 -7.59 10.84 -28.00
CA ILE A 22 -8.59 11.42 -27.09
C ILE A 22 -9.21 10.32 -26.18
N SER A 23 -9.13 9.05 -26.54
CA SER A 23 -9.70 7.93 -25.75
C SER A 23 -8.89 7.56 -24.49
N SER A 24 -7.78 8.21 -24.18
CA SER A 24 -6.84 7.77 -23.14
C SER A 24 -6.77 8.63 -21.90
N CYS A 25 -7.69 9.58 -21.69
CA CYS A 25 -7.72 10.41 -20.49
C CYS A 25 -9.01 10.19 -19.68
N SER A 26 -9.31 8.94 -19.33
CA SER A 26 -10.20 8.66 -18.21
C SER A 26 -9.37 8.75 -16.93
N SER A 27 -9.75 9.64 -16.02
CA SER A 27 -9.23 9.63 -14.64
C SER A 27 -9.25 8.18 -14.13
N PRO A 28 -8.21 7.71 -13.43
CA PRO A 28 -8.21 6.35 -12.90
C PRO A 28 -9.48 6.19 -12.07
N LYS A 29 -10.35 5.27 -12.48
CA LYS A 29 -11.61 5.02 -11.80
C LYS A 29 -11.26 4.41 -10.45
N GLU A 30 -11.64 5.09 -9.39
CA GLU A 30 -11.46 4.58 -8.04
C GLU A 30 -12.12 3.20 -7.93
N GLN A 31 -11.29 2.17 -7.75
CA GLN A 31 -11.75 0.79 -7.79
C GLN A 31 -12.28 0.32 -6.44
N VAL A 32 -11.88 0.97 -5.34
CA VAL A 32 -12.35 0.66 -3.98
C VAL A 32 -13.14 1.83 -3.44
N ARG A 33 -14.35 1.57 -2.95
CA ARG A 33 -15.17 2.57 -2.28
C ARG A 33 -15.64 2.04 -0.93
N ILE A 34 -15.62 2.92 0.06
CA ILE A 34 -16.15 2.67 1.39
C ILE A 34 -17.48 3.40 1.46
N GLY A 35 -18.58 2.66 1.40
CA GLY A 35 -19.94 3.18 1.57
C GLY A 35 -20.35 3.18 3.04
N ASN A 36 -21.60 3.60 3.33
CA ASN A 36 -22.12 3.61 4.70
C ASN A 36 -22.28 2.19 5.26
N ASP A 37 -22.69 1.23 4.43
CA ASP A 37 -23.04 -0.13 4.87
C ASP A 37 -22.28 -1.22 4.13
N THR A 38 -21.44 -0.87 3.14
CA THR A 38 -20.76 -1.85 2.32
C THR A 38 -19.42 -1.34 1.77
N PHE A 39 -18.52 -2.26 1.48
CA PHE A 39 -17.38 -2.02 0.62
C PHE A 39 -17.76 -2.34 -0.81
N THR A 40 -17.26 -1.56 -1.75
CA THR A 40 -17.42 -1.84 -3.18
C THR A 40 -16.04 -1.94 -3.81
N ILE A 41 -15.75 -3.07 -4.46
CA ILE A 41 -14.51 -3.27 -5.22
C ILE A 41 -14.89 -3.53 -6.67
N GLU A 42 -14.29 -2.76 -7.60
CA GLU A 42 -14.59 -2.83 -9.04
C GLU A 42 -16.08 -2.72 -9.38
N GLY A 43 -16.81 -1.94 -8.56
CA GLY A 43 -18.25 -1.71 -8.73
C GLY A 43 -19.15 -2.83 -8.21
N LYS A 44 -18.60 -3.81 -7.48
CA LYS A 44 -19.36 -4.91 -6.85
C LYS A 44 -19.29 -4.77 -5.33
N ASP A 45 -20.42 -4.94 -4.68
CA ASP A 45 -20.48 -5.00 -3.23
C ASP A 45 -19.76 -6.24 -2.71
N ILE A 46 -18.97 -6.07 -1.65
CA ILE A 46 -18.19 -7.14 -1.05
C ILE A 46 -18.17 -7.03 0.47
N GLN A 47 -18.30 -8.16 1.13
CA GLN A 47 -17.94 -8.31 2.53
C GLN A 47 -16.47 -8.73 2.64
N LEU A 48 -15.64 -7.93 3.30
CA LEU A 48 -14.25 -8.28 3.54
C LEU A 48 -14.17 -9.27 4.71
N ILE A 49 -13.68 -10.48 4.41
CA ILE A 49 -13.35 -11.51 5.40
C ILE A 49 -11.84 -11.61 5.41
N CYS A 50 -11.22 -10.97 6.41
CA CYS A 50 -9.78 -10.73 6.47
C CYS A 50 -9.12 -11.54 7.57
N GLY A 51 -7.96 -12.12 7.28
CA GLY A 51 -7.03 -12.68 8.25
C GLY A 51 -5.69 -11.98 8.20
N GLU A 52 -5.04 -11.83 9.35
CA GLU A 52 -3.71 -11.23 9.40
C GLU A 52 -2.62 -12.28 9.16
N MET A 53 -1.61 -11.92 8.36
CA MET A 53 -0.50 -12.81 8.02
C MET A 53 0.83 -12.05 8.01
N HIS A 54 1.72 -12.43 8.92
CA HIS A 54 3.06 -11.84 9.04
C HIS A 54 4.04 -12.61 8.16
N TYR A 55 4.26 -12.15 6.92
CA TYR A 55 5.14 -12.82 5.96
C TYR A 55 6.58 -13.08 6.50
N PRO A 56 7.21 -12.25 7.35
CA PRO A 56 8.55 -12.54 7.85
C PRO A 56 8.61 -13.70 8.84
N ARG A 57 7.47 -14.08 9.44
CA ARG A 57 7.35 -15.23 10.36
C ARG A 57 7.04 -16.56 9.67
N ILE A 58 6.84 -16.51 8.36
CA ILE A 58 6.53 -17.67 7.53
C ILE A 58 7.70 -17.86 6.57
N PRO A 59 8.39 -19.01 6.54
CA PRO A 59 9.42 -19.26 5.53
C PRO A 59 8.88 -19.01 4.13
N HIS A 60 9.66 -18.35 3.30
CA HIS A 60 9.29 -17.90 1.95
C HIS A 60 8.63 -19.02 1.12
N GLU A 61 9.16 -20.24 1.19
CA GLU A 61 8.68 -21.40 0.45
C GLU A 61 7.24 -21.81 0.84
N TYR A 62 6.76 -21.36 1.99
CA TYR A 62 5.41 -21.68 2.50
C TYR A 62 4.40 -20.56 2.30
N TRP A 63 4.78 -19.38 1.77
CA TRP A 63 3.83 -18.27 1.57
C TRP A 63 2.63 -18.70 0.76
N ARG A 64 2.85 -19.30 -0.40
CA ARG A 64 1.76 -19.78 -1.27
C ARG A 64 0.87 -20.82 -0.58
N ASP A 65 1.44 -21.78 0.15
CA ASP A 65 0.65 -22.78 0.88
C ASP A 65 -0.25 -22.12 1.95
N ARG A 66 0.28 -21.14 2.69
CA ARG A 66 -0.47 -20.42 3.71
C ARG A 66 -1.58 -19.57 3.12
N LEU A 67 -1.32 -18.88 2.03
CA LEU A 67 -2.31 -18.08 1.31
C LEU A 67 -3.43 -18.94 0.73
N LYS A 68 -3.11 -20.11 0.14
CA LYS A 68 -4.11 -21.10 -0.30
C LYS A 68 -5.00 -21.57 0.84
N ARG A 69 -4.42 -21.85 2.00
CA ARG A 69 -5.18 -22.27 3.18
C ARG A 69 -6.09 -21.13 3.68
N ALA A 70 -5.60 -19.89 3.72
CA ALA A 70 -6.41 -18.72 4.06
C ALA A 70 -7.61 -18.62 3.10
N ARG A 71 -7.38 -18.74 1.80
CA ARG A 71 -8.44 -18.74 0.79
C ARG A 71 -9.43 -19.90 0.99
N ALA A 72 -8.94 -21.10 1.27
CA ALA A 72 -9.77 -22.29 1.50
C ALA A 72 -10.62 -22.19 2.78
N MET A 73 -10.18 -21.42 3.78
CA MET A 73 -10.95 -21.10 4.99
C MET A 73 -12.07 -20.09 4.74
N GLY A 74 -12.19 -19.54 3.52
CA GLY A 74 -13.21 -18.57 3.15
C GLY A 74 -12.76 -17.10 3.23
N LEU A 75 -11.49 -16.81 3.52
CA LEU A 75 -10.98 -15.45 3.47
C LEU A 75 -10.92 -14.97 2.01
N ASN A 76 -11.22 -13.70 1.80
CA ASN A 76 -11.02 -13.02 0.52
C ASN A 76 -9.96 -11.92 0.61
N THR A 77 -9.43 -11.67 1.81
CA THR A 77 -8.48 -10.60 2.09
C THR A 77 -7.45 -11.08 3.12
N VAL A 78 -6.21 -10.64 2.98
CA VAL A 78 -5.18 -10.77 4.01
C VAL A 78 -4.69 -9.40 4.42
N SER A 79 -4.46 -9.23 5.72
CA SER A 79 -3.80 -8.05 6.29
C SER A 79 -2.32 -8.34 6.47
N ALA A 80 -1.46 -7.47 5.98
CA ALA A 80 -0.01 -7.65 6.03
C ALA A 80 0.67 -6.41 6.63
N TYR A 81 1.32 -6.60 7.79
CA TYR A 81 2.24 -5.61 8.35
C TYR A 81 3.56 -5.59 7.58
N VAL A 82 4.16 -4.41 7.47
CA VAL A 82 5.53 -4.23 6.98
C VAL A 82 6.40 -3.79 8.15
N PHE A 83 7.37 -4.60 8.48
CA PHE A 83 8.24 -4.36 9.63
C PHE A 83 9.48 -3.57 9.17
N TRP A 84 9.56 -2.32 9.52
CA TRP A 84 10.63 -1.43 9.08
C TRP A 84 12.02 -1.99 9.39
N ASN A 85 12.26 -2.50 10.62
CA ASN A 85 13.54 -3.10 11.02
C ASN A 85 13.91 -4.37 10.25
N PHE A 86 12.94 -5.02 9.61
CA PHE A 86 13.17 -6.19 8.78
C PHE A 86 13.75 -5.81 7.41
N HIS A 87 13.38 -4.64 6.90
CA HIS A 87 13.80 -4.12 5.61
C HIS A 87 15.01 -3.17 5.67
N GLU A 88 15.17 -2.41 6.76
CA GLU A 88 16.25 -1.43 6.91
C GLU A 88 17.04 -1.73 8.19
N ARG A 89 17.91 -2.73 8.13
CA ARG A 89 18.75 -3.16 9.27
C ARG A 89 19.87 -2.16 9.58
N GLN A 90 20.36 -1.47 8.56
CA GLN A 90 21.31 -0.37 8.67
C GLN A 90 20.72 0.89 8.01
N PRO A 91 21.02 2.09 8.49
CA PRO A 91 20.44 3.32 7.95
C PRO A 91 20.67 3.47 6.46
N GLY A 92 19.58 3.54 5.67
CA GLY A 92 19.62 3.72 4.23
C GLY A 92 19.86 2.45 3.42
N GLU A 93 20.10 1.30 4.05
CA GLU A 93 20.30 0.01 3.38
C GLU A 93 19.01 -0.81 3.43
N PHE A 94 18.26 -0.79 2.36
CA PHE A 94 16.98 -1.50 2.26
C PHE A 94 17.14 -2.85 1.55
N ASP A 95 16.50 -3.88 2.12
CA ASP A 95 16.41 -5.22 1.54
C ASP A 95 14.94 -5.58 1.29
N PHE A 96 14.63 -5.90 0.03
CA PHE A 96 13.35 -6.40 -0.44
C PHE A 96 13.53 -7.68 -1.27
N SER A 97 14.44 -8.56 -0.86
CA SER A 97 14.75 -9.79 -1.56
C SER A 97 14.51 -11.04 -0.71
N GLY A 98 14.24 -12.17 -1.35
CA GLY A 98 14.03 -13.46 -0.69
C GLY A 98 12.97 -13.38 0.41
N GLN A 99 13.35 -13.68 1.66
CA GLN A 99 12.44 -13.61 2.81
C GLN A 99 11.89 -12.19 3.07
N ALA A 100 12.55 -11.16 2.56
CA ALA A 100 12.11 -9.77 2.68
C ALA A 100 11.34 -9.26 1.43
N ASP A 101 11.08 -10.09 0.41
CA ASP A 101 10.30 -9.69 -0.78
C ASP A 101 8.81 -9.66 -0.50
N ILE A 102 8.37 -8.60 0.20
CA ILE A 102 6.93 -8.37 0.43
C ILE A 102 6.14 -8.18 -0.87
N ALA A 103 6.77 -7.66 -1.92
CA ALA A 103 6.08 -7.50 -3.21
C ALA A 103 5.76 -8.86 -3.82
N GLU A 104 6.63 -9.86 -3.70
CA GLU A 104 6.35 -11.23 -4.10
C GLU A 104 5.24 -11.86 -3.24
N PHE A 105 5.26 -11.64 -1.91
CA PHE A 105 4.17 -12.10 -1.03
C PHE A 105 2.81 -11.54 -1.48
N ILE A 106 2.74 -10.24 -1.79
CA ILE A 106 1.51 -9.56 -2.25
C ILE A 106 1.06 -10.09 -3.61
N ARG A 107 1.99 -10.28 -4.58
CA ARG A 107 1.67 -10.88 -5.89
C ARG A 107 1.18 -12.32 -5.73
N THR A 108 1.79 -13.10 -4.83
CA THR A 108 1.34 -14.45 -4.53
C THR A 108 -0.08 -14.45 -3.95
N ALA A 109 -0.41 -13.49 -3.08
CA ALA A 109 -1.77 -13.33 -2.57
C ALA A 109 -2.77 -13.01 -3.71
N GLN A 110 -2.39 -12.17 -4.68
CA GLN A 110 -3.20 -11.88 -5.86
C GLN A 110 -3.46 -13.12 -6.71
N GLU A 111 -2.44 -13.93 -6.97
CA GLU A 111 -2.55 -15.18 -7.72
C GLU A 111 -3.47 -16.20 -7.04
N GLU A 112 -3.52 -16.19 -5.72
CA GLU A 112 -4.42 -17.04 -4.92
C GLU A 112 -5.83 -16.40 -4.73
N GLY A 113 -6.11 -15.27 -5.38
CA GLY A 113 -7.42 -14.59 -5.37
C GLY A 113 -7.74 -13.88 -4.06
N LEU A 114 -6.72 -13.35 -3.38
CA LEU A 114 -6.83 -12.60 -2.13
C LEU A 114 -6.52 -11.13 -2.36
N TYR A 115 -7.34 -10.24 -1.82
CA TYR A 115 -6.99 -8.83 -1.64
C TYR A 115 -6.01 -8.65 -0.48
N VAL A 116 -5.34 -7.50 -0.45
CA VAL A 116 -4.40 -7.15 0.61
C VAL A 116 -4.78 -5.81 1.26
N ILE A 117 -4.83 -5.79 2.59
CA ILE A 117 -4.81 -4.59 3.40
C ILE A 117 -3.38 -4.40 3.88
N LEU A 118 -2.71 -3.35 3.42
CA LEU A 118 -1.32 -3.07 3.77
C LEU A 118 -1.23 -2.25 5.04
N ARG A 119 -0.37 -2.65 5.97
CA ARG A 119 -0.14 -1.97 7.26
C ARG A 119 1.34 -1.60 7.40
N PRO A 120 1.78 -0.49 6.78
CA PRO A 120 3.20 -0.14 6.69
C PRO A 120 3.78 0.49 7.96
N GLY A 121 2.98 0.84 8.93
CA GLY A 121 3.40 1.57 10.11
C GLY A 121 3.50 3.09 9.88
N PRO A 122 4.61 3.74 10.35
CA PRO A 122 5.95 3.21 10.68
C PRO A 122 6.07 2.40 11.99
N TYR A 123 5.18 2.59 12.96
CA TYR A 123 5.03 1.72 14.13
C TYR A 123 3.97 0.67 13.82
N VAL A 124 4.24 -0.60 14.12
CA VAL A 124 3.32 -1.70 13.79
C VAL A 124 2.89 -2.53 15.02
N CYS A 125 3.54 -2.39 16.16
CA CYS A 125 3.32 -3.22 17.36
C CYS A 125 3.53 -4.72 17.06
N ALA A 126 2.48 -5.47 16.83
CA ALA A 126 2.41 -6.83 16.27
C ALA A 126 3.28 -7.87 17.00
N GLU A 127 3.51 -7.68 18.33
CA GLU A 127 4.46 -8.49 19.13
C GLU A 127 5.81 -8.66 18.38
N TRP A 128 6.29 -7.56 17.83
CA TRP A 128 7.54 -7.49 17.09
C TRP A 128 8.53 -6.57 17.80
N ASP A 129 9.82 -6.89 17.67
CA ASP A 129 10.90 -6.17 18.33
C ASP A 129 10.84 -4.67 18.03
N PHE A 130 10.88 -3.87 19.08
CA PHE A 130 10.78 -2.40 19.07
C PHE A 130 9.56 -1.88 18.26
N GLY A 131 8.45 -2.65 18.22
CA GLY A 131 7.26 -2.30 17.46
C GLY A 131 7.48 -2.15 15.95
N GLY A 132 8.54 -2.76 15.42
CA GLY A 132 8.95 -2.71 14.04
C GLY A 132 9.98 -1.63 13.72
N TYR A 133 10.34 -0.77 14.63
CA TYR A 133 11.37 0.24 14.40
C TYR A 133 12.79 -0.34 14.32
N PRO A 134 13.64 0.16 13.42
CA PRO A 134 15.05 -0.20 13.39
C PRO A 134 15.79 0.20 14.69
N SER A 135 16.57 -0.71 15.24
CA SER A 135 17.34 -0.47 16.47
C SER A 135 18.36 0.67 16.37
N TRP A 136 18.82 0.97 15.14
CA TRP A 136 19.75 2.08 14.92
C TRP A 136 19.12 3.45 15.25
N LEU A 137 17.78 3.58 15.25
CA LEU A 137 17.11 4.80 15.71
C LEU A 137 17.44 5.15 17.17
N LEU A 138 17.76 4.15 18.02
CA LEU A 138 18.14 4.37 19.42
C LEU A 138 19.47 5.13 19.57
N LYS A 139 20.25 5.29 18.51
CA LYS A 139 21.46 6.12 18.49
C LYS A 139 21.16 7.61 18.46
N GLU A 140 19.95 7.97 18.03
CA GLU A 140 19.48 9.36 18.00
C GLU A 140 19.08 9.81 19.41
N LYS A 141 20.01 10.45 20.10
CA LYS A 141 19.75 10.97 21.45
C LYS A 141 18.66 12.06 21.38
N ASP A 142 17.78 12.05 22.35
CA ASP A 142 16.72 13.06 22.54
C ASP A 142 15.73 13.16 21.35
N MET A 143 15.70 12.17 20.47
CA MET A 143 14.67 12.08 19.43
C MET A 143 13.37 11.52 20.03
N THR A 144 12.26 12.19 19.76
CA THR A 144 10.95 11.71 20.18
C THR A 144 10.29 10.90 19.05
N TYR A 145 10.02 9.62 19.32
CA TYR A 145 9.30 8.74 18.40
C TYR A 145 7.82 9.06 18.34
N ARG A 146 7.17 8.69 17.25
CA ARG A 146 5.74 8.88 17.03
C ARG A 146 5.30 10.33 17.30
N SER A 147 6.08 11.27 16.81
CA SER A 147 5.90 12.71 17.02
C SER A 147 6.33 13.52 15.80
N LYS A 148 6.18 14.84 15.90
CA LYS A 148 6.66 15.78 14.88
C LYS A 148 8.15 16.12 15.02
N ASP A 149 8.95 15.35 15.75
CA ASP A 149 10.42 15.52 15.73
C ASP A 149 10.89 15.43 14.26
N PRO A 150 11.54 16.48 13.74
CA PRO A 150 11.87 16.52 12.32
C PRO A 150 12.83 15.43 11.88
N ARG A 151 13.67 14.91 12.78
CA ARG A 151 14.56 13.78 12.51
C ARG A 151 13.76 12.50 12.33
N PHE A 152 12.80 12.27 13.26
CA PHE A 152 11.91 11.10 13.19
C PHE A 152 11.07 11.12 11.93
N LEU A 153 10.44 12.26 11.60
CA LEU A 153 9.65 12.40 10.36
C LEU A 153 10.50 12.19 9.09
N SER A 154 11.75 12.69 9.07
CA SER A 154 12.65 12.46 7.93
C SER A 154 12.99 10.98 7.73
N TYR A 155 13.19 10.22 8.80
CA TYR A 155 13.40 8.78 8.72
C TYR A 155 12.15 8.03 8.26
N CYS A 156 10.96 8.42 8.75
CA CYS A 156 9.68 7.86 8.31
C CYS A 156 9.44 8.13 6.82
N GLU A 157 9.69 9.35 6.36
CA GLU A 157 9.53 9.74 4.94
C GLU A 157 10.41 8.86 4.03
N ARG A 158 11.68 8.70 4.39
CA ARG A 158 12.60 7.84 3.63
C ARG A 158 12.09 6.41 3.55
N TYR A 159 11.68 5.82 4.68
CA TYR A 159 11.15 4.47 4.74
C TYR A 159 9.88 4.31 3.90
N ILE A 160 8.89 5.19 4.08
CA ILE A 160 7.62 5.14 3.35
C ILE A 160 7.85 5.32 1.85
N LYS A 161 8.79 6.20 1.45
CA LYS A 161 9.15 6.41 0.05
C LYS A 161 9.77 5.16 -0.59
N GLU A 162 10.64 4.45 0.13
CA GLU A 162 11.19 3.17 -0.36
C GLU A 162 10.12 2.09 -0.48
N LEU A 163 9.20 2.01 0.49
CA LEU A 163 8.03 1.12 0.37
C LEU A 163 7.16 1.48 -0.84
N GLY A 164 6.93 2.76 -1.08
CA GLY A 164 6.14 3.22 -2.23
C GLY A 164 6.72 2.76 -3.56
N LYS A 165 8.03 2.79 -3.73
CA LYS A 165 8.70 2.27 -4.94
C LYS A 165 8.41 0.79 -5.18
N GLN A 166 8.32 0.00 -4.12
CA GLN A 166 8.08 -1.45 -4.21
C GLN A 166 6.60 -1.79 -4.35
N LEU A 167 5.71 -1.10 -3.63
CA LEU A 167 4.36 -1.56 -3.37
C LEU A 167 3.26 -0.70 -4.00
N SER A 168 3.49 0.58 -4.30
CA SER A 168 2.46 1.41 -4.94
C SER A 168 2.02 0.88 -6.32
N PRO A 169 2.89 0.23 -7.14
CA PRO A 169 2.46 -0.43 -8.36
C PRO A 169 1.50 -1.61 -8.14
N LEU A 170 1.44 -2.16 -6.92
CA LEU A 170 0.60 -3.29 -6.56
C LEU A 170 -0.75 -2.87 -5.95
N THR A 171 -1.07 -1.57 -5.93
CA THR A 171 -2.41 -1.11 -5.57
C THR A 171 -3.42 -1.53 -6.61
N ILE A 172 -4.67 -1.74 -6.20
CA ILE A 172 -5.74 -2.18 -7.11
C ILE A 172 -5.97 -1.19 -8.25
N ASN A 173 -5.82 0.11 -7.99
CA ASN A 173 -5.93 1.15 -9.00
C ASN A 173 -4.83 1.08 -10.08
N ASN A 174 -3.75 0.36 -9.81
CA ASN A 174 -2.64 0.09 -10.72
C ASN A 174 -2.65 -1.37 -11.26
N GLY A 175 -3.74 -2.13 -11.02
CA GLY A 175 -3.89 -3.50 -11.49
C GLY A 175 -3.40 -4.58 -10.52
N GLY A 176 -2.98 -4.19 -9.31
CA GLY A 176 -2.62 -5.10 -8.22
C GLY A 176 -3.81 -5.49 -7.34
N ASN A 177 -3.55 -5.86 -6.11
CA ASN A 177 -4.55 -6.33 -5.14
C ASN A 177 -4.50 -5.63 -3.77
N ILE A 178 -3.65 -4.61 -3.58
CA ILE A 178 -3.70 -3.77 -2.37
C ILE A 178 -4.92 -2.87 -2.46
N ILE A 179 -5.87 -3.05 -1.55
CA ILE A 179 -7.16 -2.35 -1.57
C ILE A 179 -7.25 -1.19 -0.58
N MET A 180 -6.49 -1.24 0.50
CA MET A 180 -6.42 -0.20 1.53
C MET A 180 -5.04 -0.15 2.17
N VAL A 181 -4.67 1.02 2.73
CA VAL A 181 -3.42 1.19 3.48
C VAL A 181 -3.71 1.85 4.82
N GLN A 182 -3.16 1.26 5.89
CA GLN A 182 -3.26 1.82 7.23
C GLN A 182 -2.26 2.95 7.44
N VAL A 183 -2.68 3.98 8.15
CA VAL A 183 -1.85 5.10 8.61
C VAL A 183 -1.49 4.84 10.07
N GLU A 184 -0.21 4.65 10.38
CA GLU A 184 0.27 4.37 11.73
C GLU A 184 -0.33 3.08 12.33
N ASN A 185 -0.29 2.87 13.63
CA ASN A 185 -0.96 1.77 14.31
C ASN A 185 -1.32 2.16 15.74
N GLU A 186 -2.60 2.10 16.08
CA GLU A 186 -3.13 2.39 17.41
C GLU A 186 -2.63 3.74 17.99
N TYR A 187 -2.44 4.72 17.12
CA TYR A 187 -1.88 6.01 17.56
C TYR A 187 -2.81 6.75 18.50
N GLY A 188 -4.12 6.67 18.31
CA GLY A 188 -5.11 7.22 19.21
C GLY A 188 -5.03 6.66 20.63
N SER A 189 -4.60 5.40 20.80
CA SER A 189 -4.34 4.78 22.10
C SER A 189 -3.01 5.23 22.74
N TYR A 190 -2.09 5.80 21.94
CA TYR A 190 -0.77 6.26 22.38
C TYR A 190 -0.75 7.78 22.61
N ALA A 191 -1.29 8.57 21.70
CA ALA A 191 -1.29 10.03 21.71
C ALA A 191 -2.42 10.59 20.84
N ALA A 192 -2.56 11.93 20.80
CA ALA A 192 -3.63 12.62 20.07
C ALA A 192 -3.10 13.70 19.10
N ASP A 193 -1.85 13.61 18.64
CA ASP A 193 -1.28 14.58 17.70
C ASP A 193 -1.76 14.33 16.27
N LYS A 194 -2.84 15.02 15.89
CA LYS A 194 -3.44 14.92 14.56
C LYS A 194 -2.52 15.43 13.45
N GLU A 195 -1.59 16.36 13.75
CA GLU A 195 -0.63 16.86 12.75
C GLU A 195 0.42 15.80 12.43
N TYR A 196 0.87 15.05 13.44
CA TYR A 196 1.73 13.89 13.20
C TYR A 196 1.05 12.83 12.32
N LEU A 197 -0.20 12.44 12.64
CA LEU A 197 -0.96 11.49 11.82
C LEU A 197 -1.15 12.02 10.38
N ALA A 198 -1.43 13.32 10.24
CA ALA A 198 -1.56 13.94 8.92
C ALA A 198 -0.24 13.87 8.14
N ALA A 199 0.90 14.09 8.79
CA ALA A 199 2.21 13.97 8.14
C ALA A 199 2.46 12.55 7.63
N ILE A 200 2.21 11.51 8.43
CA ILE A 200 2.35 10.11 7.99
C ILE A 200 1.39 9.78 6.84
N ARG A 201 0.12 10.22 6.95
CA ARG A 201 -0.86 10.06 5.85
C ARG A 201 -0.38 10.66 4.55
N ASP A 202 0.15 11.87 4.60
CA ASP A 202 0.58 12.60 3.40
C ASP A 202 1.82 11.96 2.79
N MET A 203 2.78 11.49 3.60
CA MET A 203 3.92 10.68 3.13
C MET A 203 3.47 9.41 2.39
N ILE A 204 2.46 8.71 2.90
CA ILE A 204 1.90 7.51 2.25
C ILE A 204 1.30 7.88 0.88
N LYS A 205 0.54 8.99 0.79
CA LYS A 205 -0.02 9.46 -0.48
C LYS A 205 1.08 9.86 -1.47
N GLU A 206 2.08 10.62 -1.02
CA GLU A 206 3.21 11.07 -1.83
C GLU A 206 4.08 9.90 -2.32
N ALA A 207 4.13 8.81 -1.56
CA ALA A 207 4.79 7.57 -1.97
C ALA A 207 4.02 6.79 -3.06
N GLY A 208 2.84 7.27 -3.50
CA GLY A 208 2.08 6.73 -4.62
C GLY A 208 0.96 5.76 -4.25
N PHE A 209 0.64 5.61 -2.96
CA PHE A 209 -0.50 4.78 -2.55
C PHE A 209 -1.82 5.52 -2.79
N ASN A 210 -2.50 5.16 -3.88
CA ASN A 210 -3.70 5.80 -4.41
C ASN A 210 -5.00 5.02 -4.08
N VAL A 211 -5.05 4.38 -2.92
CA VAL A 211 -6.19 3.62 -2.38
C VAL A 211 -6.69 4.25 -1.09
N PRO A 212 -7.89 3.89 -0.59
CA PRO A 212 -8.37 4.38 0.70
C PRO A 212 -7.38 4.17 1.85
N LEU A 213 -7.23 5.20 2.67
CA LEU A 213 -6.42 5.17 3.89
C LEU A 213 -7.32 5.09 5.11
N PHE A 214 -6.88 4.39 6.17
CA PHE A 214 -7.62 4.24 7.41
C PHE A 214 -6.68 4.23 8.62
N THR A 215 -7.20 4.50 9.80
CA THR A 215 -6.55 4.25 11.09
C THR A 215 -7.19 3.04 11.78
N CYS A 216 -6.48 2.45 12.72
CA CYS A 216 -6.98 1.39 13.57
C CYS A 216 -6.59 1.73 15.01
N ASP A 217 -7.58 2.05 15.83
CA ASP A 217 -7.40 2.50 17.21
C ASP A 217 -8.27 1.67 18.15
N GLY A 218 -7.97 1.71 19.45
CA GLY A 218 -8.74 1.00 20.46
C GLY A 218 -10.19 1.52 20.60
N GLY A 219 -11.11 0.65 20.99
CA GLY A 219 -12.50 1.04 21.22
C GLY A 219 -12.62 2.07 22.35
N GLY A 220 -13.18 3.24 22.03
CA GLY A 220 -13.36 4.35 22.96
C GLY A 220 -12.50 5.57 22.66
N GLN A 221 -11.90 5.62 21.50
CA GLN A 221 -11.09 6.75 21.02
C GLN A 221 -11.68 7.43 19.81
#